data_0ebe29736731f2dfa031345868f0924d
#
_entry.id   0ebe29736731f2dfa031345868f0924d
#
_cell.length_a   1.000
_cell.length_b   1.000
_cell.length_c   1.000
_cell.angle_alpha   90.00
_cell.angle_beta   90.00
_cell.angle_gamma   90.00
#
_symmetry.space_group_name_H-M   'P 1'
#
loop_
_entity.id
_entity.type
_entity.pdbx_description
1 polymer ?
#
loop_
_entity_poly.entity_id
_entity_poly.type
_entity_poly.pdbx_seq_one_letter_code
_entity_poly.pdbx_strand_id
1 'polypeptide(L)'
;MPSAVSSLRDPDELPAPLAALVRRADACSRADGEHLALGIEGGGLAVAMACGMALALEQLGLTQWLDVVYGTSSGSLMAAYVAGGATGDGERVLEDVCTREFVDFRRIGRSPVVSIDHLLAVVRRRPPRIGDAGRPQLRVLAVRVDDGRLLTLGPLTEAEDALAAIRASMAIPVWSGPAVAYRGEIYSDGGLIESIPVRTPLAEGASHVIALRSRDGAYRKGRRGRAYRTAENLVASRLPGELRRLIGERPARYDQEARNLESATVGTGPLGGRVAQLAPPTGTPLVGRLQADRDHVRAAVAAGRAVALGALTRRTA
;
A
#
# COMPACT_ATOMS: atom_id res chain seq x y z
N MET A 1 4.48 6.41 -31.58
CA MET A 1 5.16 6.79 -30.33
C MET A 1 6.28 5.79 -30.13
N PRO A 2 7.54 6.19 -29.86
CA PRO A 2 8.57 5.23 -29.45
C PRO A 2 8.01 4.49 -28.25
N SER A 3 8.16 3.16 -28.20
CA SER A 3 7.60 2.35 -27.14
C SER A 3 8.23 2.80 -25.81
N ALA A 4 7.42 3.00 -24.76
CA ALA A 4 7.89 3.41 -23.43
C ALA A 4 8.99 2.47 -22.89
N VAL A 5 9.05 1.26 -23.39
CA VAL A 5 10.05 0.23 -23.11
C VAL A 5 11.46 0.64 -23.52
N SER A 6 11.64 1.39 -24.62
CA SER A 6 12.98 1.83 -25.08
C SER A 6 13.68 2.81 -24.12
N SER A 7 12.97 3.39 -23.17
CA SER A 7 13.50 4.32 -22.16
C SER A 7 13.89 3.63 -20.84
N LEU A 8 13.59 2.33 -20.69
CA LEU A 8 13.90 1.61 -19.45
C LEU A 8 15.43 1.39 -19.28
N ARG A 9 15.86 1.31 -18.04
CA ARG A 9 17.23 0.90 -17.69
C ARG A 9 17.47 -0.54 -18.08
N ASP A 10 18.72 -0.88 -18.28
CA ASP A 10 19.13 -2.27 -18.50
C ASP A 10 18.73 -3.12 -17.25
N PRO A 11 18.06 -4.26 -17.44
CA PRO A 11 17.71 -5.15 -16.34
C PRO A 11 18.90 -5.54 -15.46
N ASP A 12 20.11 -5.66 -16.05
CA ASP A 12 21.32 -6.03 -15.29
C ASP A 12 21.83 -4.93 -14.34
N GLU A 13 21.33 -3.69 -14.51
CA GLU A 13 21.58 -2.57 -13.60
C GLU A 13 20.55 -2.44 -12.48
N LEU A 14 19.52 -3.27 -12.48
CA LEU A 14 18.38 -3.18 -11.56
C LEU A 14 18.45 -4.26 -10.48
N PRO A 15 17.90 -4.01 -9.27
CA PRO A 15 17.59 -5.07 -8.32
C PRO A 15 16.75 -6.18 -8.94
N ALA A 16 17.01 -7.44 -8.57
CA ALA A 16 16.41 -8.61 -9.20
C ALA A 16 14.87 -8.54 -9.41
N PRO A 17 14.04 -8.07 -8.44
CA PRO A 17 12.60 -7.95 -8.67
C PRO A 17 12.23 -6.93 -9.76
N LEU A 18 12.94 -5.81 -9.84
CA LEU A 18 12.72 -4.80 -10.89
C LEU A 18 13.24 -5.29 -12.25
N ALA A 19 14.40 -5.96 -12.23
CA ALA A 19 14.97 -6.59 -13.42
C ALA A 19 14.02 -7.63 -14.03
N ALA A 20 13.44 -8.49 -13.19
CA ALA A 20 12.46 -9.50 -13.64
C ALA A 20 11.22 -8.84 -14.27
N LEU A 21 10.72 -7.76 -13.67
CA LEU A 21 9.58 -7.02 -14.21
C LEU A 21 9.89 -6.38 -15.58
N VAL A 22 11.08 -5.79 -15.73
CA VAL A 22 11.52 -5.19 -17.02
C VAL A 22 11.72 -6.28 -18.07
N ARG A 23 12.37 -7.40 -17.73
CA ARG A 23 12.53 -8.55 -18.66
C ARG A 23 11.20 -9.09 -19.17
N ARG A 24 10.17 -9.18 -18.32
CA ARG A 24 8.80 -9.57 -18.74
C ARG A 24 8.20 -8.57 -19.72
N ALA A 25 8.39 -7.27 -19.48
CA ALA A 25 7.90 -6.23 -20.38
C ALA A 25 8.60 -6.28 -21.75
N ASP A 26 9.92 -6.49 -21.76
CA ASP A 26 10.69 -6.64 -23.00
C ASP A 26 10.30 -7.92 -23.78
N ALA A 27 10.10 -9.03 -23.08
CA ALA A 27 9.67 -10.29 -23.66
C ALA A 27 8.18 -10.33 -24.02
N CYS A 28 7.39 -9.36 -23.57
CA CYS A 28 5.92 -9.39 -23.64
C CYS A 28 5.33 -10.71 -23.12
N SER A 29 5.90 -11.27 -22.05
CA SER A 29 5.55 -12.59 -21.52
C SER A 29 5.72 -12.67 -20.01
N ARG A 30 4.85 -13.46 -19.36
CA ARG A 30 4.99 -13.90 -17.96
C ARG A 30 5.48 -15.35 -17.84
N ALA A 31 5.82 -16.00 -18.96
CA ALA A 31 6.20 -17.42 -19.00
C ALA A 31 7.68 -17.60 -18.64
N ASP A 32 8.11 -17.12 -17.48
CA ASP A 32 9.50 -17.18 -16.99
C ASP A 32 9.68 -18.05 -15.74
N GLY A 33 8.59 -18.64 -15.24
CA GLY A 33 8.60 -19.43 -14.02
C GLY A 33 8.67 -18.62 -12.72
N GLU A 34 8.70 -17.30 -12.80
CA GLU A 34 8.70 -16.39 -11.67
C GLU A 34 7.27 -16.04 -11.23
N HIS A 35 7.12 -15.62 -9.97
CA HIS A 35 5.87 -15.08 -9.45
C HIS A 35 6.14 -13.70 -8.84
N LEU A 36 5.79 -12.64 -9.58
CA LEU A 36 6.08 -11.26 -9.23
C LEU A 36 4.92 -10.61 -8.50
N ALA A 37 5.17 -10.19 -7.27
CA ALA A 37 4.20 -9.47 -6.45
C ALA A 37 4.57 -7.98 -6.30
N LEU A 38 3.55 -7.13 -6.26
CA LEU A 38 3.66 -5.74 -5.84
C LEU A 38 3.02 -5.59 -4.46
N GLY A 39 3.76 -5.06 -3.48
CA GLY A 39 3.25 -4.73 -2.16
C GLY A 39 3.10 -3.22 -1.98
N ILE A 40 1.90 -2.74 -1.63
CA ILE A 40 1.64 -1.30 -1.46
C ILE A 40 1.44 -0.97 0.01
N GLU A 41 2.35 -0.15 0.56
CA GLU A 41 2.33 0.28 1.96
C GLU A 41 1.08 1.11 2.26
N GLY A 42 0.42 0.81 3.39
CA GLY A 42 -0.63 1.64 3.95
C GLY A 42 -0.11 2.91 4.62
N GLY A 43 -1.00 3.80 4.99
CA GLY A 43 -0.59 5.03 5.71
C GLY A 43 -1.57 6.19 5.65
N GLY A 44 -2.86 5.94 5.42
CA GLY A 44 -3.85 7.00 5.18
C GLY A 44 -3.50 7.77 3.92
N LEU A 45 -3.59 9.10 3.94
CA LEU A 45 -3.27 9.93 2.77
C LEU A 45 -1.78 9.91 2.36
N ALA A 46 -0.88 9.41 3.21
CA ALA A 46 0.51 9.20 2.81
C ALA A 46 0.67 8.22 1.63
N VAL A 47 -0.34 7.40 1.35
CA VAL A 47 -0.38 6.50 0.18
C VAL A 47 -0.27 7.26 -1.15
N ALA A 48 -0.48 8.56 -1.18
CA ALA A 48 -0.29 9.40 -2.35
C ALA A 48 1.12 9.26 -2.96
N MET A 49 2.14 9.06 -2.12
CA MET A 49 3.51 8.77 -2.57
C MET A 49 3.57 7.44 -3.36
N ALA A 50 3.00 6.37 -2.81
CA ALA A 50 2.93 5.07 -3.47
C ALA A 50 2.04 5.11 -4.72
N CYS A 51 0.97 5.92 -4.72
CA CYS A 51 0.13 6.18 -5.90
C CYS A 51 0.96 6.76 -7.05
N GLY A 52 1.80 7.76 -6.79
CA GLY A 52 2.69 8.33 -7.80
C GLY A 52 3.67 7.32 -8.38
N MET A 53 4.26 6.46 -7.54
CA MET A 53 5.13 5.37 -7.99
C MET A 53 4.36 4.38 -8.89
N ALA A 54 3.15 4.00 -8.50
CA ALA A 54 2.29 3.11 -9.26
C ALA A 54 1.87 3.72 -10.61
N LEU A 55 1.59 5.03 -10.66
CA LEU A 55 1.34 5.76 -11.91
C LEU A 55 2.53 5.68 -12.87
N ALA A 56 3.75 5.81 -12.36
CA ALA A 56 4.94 5.64 -13.19
C ALA A 56 5.08 4.22 -13.73
N LEU A 57 4.84 3.20 -12.89
CA LEU A 57 4.84 1.79 -13.35
C LEU A 57 3.79 1.56 -14.43
N GLU A 58 2.58 2.10 -14.27
CA GLU A 58 1.51 1.98 -15.26
C GLU A 58 1.85 2.73 -16.56
N GLN A 59 2.38 3.95 -16.47
CA GLN A 59 2.83 4.74 -17.61
C GLN A 59 3.93 4.03 -18.42
N LEU A 60 4.84 3.32 -17.74
CA LEU A 60 5.89 2.51 -18.35
C LEU A 60 5.37 1.16 -18.89
N GLY A 61 4.08 0.85 -18.73
CA GLY A 61 3.48 -0.40 -19.16
C GLY A 61 3.90 -1.61 -18.33
N LEU A 62 4.38 -1.40 -17.09
CA LEU A 62 4.95 -2.45 -16.27
C LEU A 62 3.92 -3.18 -15.40
N THR A 63 2.83 -2.51 -14.99
CA THR A 63 1.85 -3.09 -14.06
C THR A 63 1.17 -4.35 -14.57
N GLN A 64 0.96 -4.46 -15.89
CA GLN A 64 0.35 -5.63 -16.51
C GLN A 64 1.23 -6.90 -16.44
N TRP A 65 2.50 -6.78 -16.15
CA TRP A 65 3.45 -7.89 -16.06
C TRP A 65 3.61 -8.44 -14.63
N LEU A 66 2.93 -7.84 -13.66
CA LEU A 66 2.79 -8.38 -12.31
C LEU A 66 1.80 -9.55 -12.29
N ASP A 67 1.99 -10.51 -11.40
CA ASP A 67 1.04 -11.59 -11.17
C ASP A 67 -0.01 -11.22 -10.13
N VAL A 68 0.41 -10.50 -9.09
CA VAL A 68 -0.44 -10.16 -7.96
C VAL A 68 -0.06 -8.81 -7.34
N VAL A 69 -1.07 -8.07 -6.87
CA VAL A 69 -0.89 -6.82 -6.12
C VAL A 69 -1.50 -6.98 -4.72
N TYR A 70 -0.67 -6.76 -3.71
CA TYR A 70 -1.09 -6.77 -2.31
C TYR A 70 -1.19 -5.35 -1.78
N GLY A 71 -2.19 -5.10 -0.96
CA GLY A 71 -2.33 -3.85 -0.26
C GLY A 71 -2.76 -4.00 1.18
N THR A 72 -2.36 -3.05 2.01
CA THR A 72 -2.75 -2.95 3.41
C THR A 72 -3.33 -1.57 3.69
N SER A 73 -4.47 -1.49 4.40
CA SER A 73 -5.09 -0.21 4.75
C SER A 73 -5.34 0.64 3.47
N SER A 74 -4.97 1.92 3.45
CA SER A 74 -5.08 2.76 2.24
C SER A 74 -4.29 2.21 1.05
N GLY A 75 -3.24 1.42 1.28
CA GLY A 75 -2.52 0.70 0.24
C GLY A 75 -3.39 -0.33 -0.48
N SER A 76 -4.40 -0.91 0.18
CA SER A 76 -5.33 -1.85 -0.46
C SER A 76 -6.23 -1.18 -1.50
N LEU A 77 -6.60 0.07 -1.27
CA LEU A 77 -7.32 0.87 -2.26
C LEU A 77 -6.46 1.14 -3.50
N MET A 78 -5.21 1.54 -3.30
CA MET A 78 -4.28 1.73 -4.43
C MET A 78 -3.98 0.42 -5.15
N ALA A 79 -3.86 -0.70 -4.43
CA ALA A 79 -3.69 -2.02 -5.01
C ALA A 79 -4.84 -2.39 -5.96
N ALA A 80 -6.08 -2.04 -5.61
CA ALA A 80 -7.24 -2.27 -6.47
C ALA A 80 -7.16 -1.46 -7.77
N TYR A 81 -6.76 -0.19 -7.72
CA TYR A 81 -6.59 0.63 -8.92
C TYR A 81 -5.42 0.16 -9.79
N VAL A 82 -4.31 -0.26 -9.19
CA VAL A 82 -3.17 -0.84 -9.92
C VAL A 82 -3.57 -2.16 -10.60
N ALA A 83 -4.21 -3.05 -9.87
CA ALA A 83 -4.69 -4.32 -10.42
C ALA A 83 -5.67 -4.11 -11.60
N GLY A 84 -6.49 -3.08 -11.53
CA GLY A 84 -7.42 -2.72 -12.60
C GLY A 84 -6.81 -1.90 -13.74
N GLY A 85 -5.53 -1.49 -13.66
CA GLY A 85 -4.91 -0.61 -14.67
C GLY A 85 -5.60 0.75 -14.76
N ALA A 86 -6.02 1.30 -13.63
CA ALA A 86 -6.75 2.55 -13.52
C ALA A 86 -6.17 3.44 -12.39
N THR A 87 -4.85 3.43 -12.22
CA THR A 87 -4.16 4.15 -11.14
C THR A 87 -4.45 5.66 -11.18
N GLY A 88 -4.67 6.23 -12.37
CA GLY A 88 -5.08 7.63 -12.51
C GLY A 88 -6.46 7.95 -11.90
N ASP A 89 -7.39 7.00 -11.86
CA ASP A 89 -8.65 7.17 -11.13
C ASP A 89 -8.40 7.11 -9.62
N GLY A 90 -7.45 6.28 -9.17
CA GLY A 90 -6.99 6.26 -7.79
C GLY A 90 -6.41 7.61 -7.32
N GLU A 91 -5.60 8.27 -8.16
CA GLU A 91 -5.10 9.62 -7.92
C GLU A 91 -6.25 10.62 -7.72
N ARG A 92 -7.23 10.62 -8.64
CA ARG A 92 -8.40 11.51 -8.55
C ARG A 92 -9.22 11.26 -7.29
N VAL A 93 -9.37 10.00 -6.87
CA VAL A 93 -10.04 9.66 -5.62
C VAL A 93 -9.29 10.22 -4.41
N LEU A 94 -7.95 10.15 -4.39
CA LEU A 94 -7.14 10.76 -3.32
C LEU A 94 -7.31 12.28 -3.27
N GLU A 95 -7.47 12.95 -4.40
CA GLU A 95 -7.76 14.38 -4.44
C GLU A 95 -9.18 14.70 -3.99
N ASP A 96 -10.17 13.96 -4.51
CA ASP A 96 -11.58 14.21 -4.23
C ASP A 96 -11.95 13.93 -2.76
N VAL A 97 -11.21 13.04 -2.10
CA VAL A 97 -11.43 12.72 -0.69
C VAL A 97 -10.81 13.75 0.27
N CYS A 98 -10.00 14.70 -0.23
CA CYS A 98 -9.40 15.75 0.60
C CYS A 98 -10.43 16.79 1.07
N THR A 99 -11.36 16.37 1.92
CA THR A 99 -12.45 17.15 2.47
C THR A 99 -12.59 16.94 3.97
N ARG A 100 -13.34 17.83 4.63
CA ARG A 100 -13.68 17.68 6.06
C ARG A 100 -14.63 16.52 6.33
N GLU A 101 -15.39 16.08 5.33
CA GLU A 101 -16.23 14.89 5.42
C GLU A 101 -15.37 13.63 5.58
N PHE A 102 -14.18 13.61 5.00
CA PHE A 102 -13.26 12.48 5.15
C PHE A 102 -12.49 12.54 6.47
N VAL A 103 -11.82 13.65 6.79
CA VAL A 103 -11.04 13.80 8.04
C VAL A 103 -11.55 15.00 8.83
N ASP A 104 -12.13 14.74 10.00
CA ASP A 104 -12.60 15.79 10.90
C ASP A 104 -12.23 15.50 12.36
N PHE A 105 -11.25 16.21 12.88
CA PHE A 105 -10.78 16.09 14.26
C PHE A 105 -11.82 16.52 15.32
N ARG A 106 -12.87 17.27 14.93
CA ARG A 106 -13.98 17.62 15.84
C ARG A 106 -14.82 16.40 16.24
N ARG A 107 -14.65 15.30 15.52
CA ARG A 107 -15.31 14.02 15.81
C ARG A 107 -14.63 13.22 16.94
N ILE A 108 -13.45 13.63 17.41
CA ILE A 108 -12.75 12.92 18.49
C ILE A 108 -13.67 12.69 19.69
N GLY A 109 -13.78 11.43 20.12
CA GLY A 109 -14.63 11.02 21.24
C GLY A 109 -16.12 10.85 20.93
N ARG A 110 -16.58 11.19 19.72
CA ARG A 110 -18.00 11.08 19.32
C ARG A 110 -18.21 10.10 18.16
N SER A 111 -17.34 10.14 17.16
CA SER A 111 -17.39 9.27 15.98
C SER A 111 -15.97 9.14 15.40
N PRO A 112 -15.76 8.24 14.43
CA PRO A 112 -14.46 8.11 13.77
C PRO A 112 -13.98 9.44 13.18
N VAL A 113 -12.69 9.75 13.38
CA VAL A 113 -12.04 10.94 12.79
C VAL A 113 -11.98 10.82 11.27
N VAL A 114 -11.76 9.60 10.77
CA VAL A 114 -11.70 9.27 9.34
C VAL A 114 -12.99 8.55 8.95
N SER A 115 -13.71 9.07 7.95
CA SER A 115 -14.93 8.45 7.42
C SER A 115 -14.62 7.52 6.27
N ILE A 116 -14.58 6.20 6.52
CA ILE A 116 -14.45 5.22 5.45
C ILE A 116 -15.70 5.20 4.56
N ASP A 117 -16.88 5.47 5.12
CA ASP A 117 -18.11 5.57 4.33
C ASP A 117 -18.03 6.68 3.28
N HIS A 118 -17.51 7.84 3.65
CA HIS A 118 -17.28 8.94 2.71
C HIS A 118 -16.26 8.55 1.63
N LEU A 119 -15.13 7.94 2.03
CA LEU A 119 -14.14 7.44 1.08
C LEU A 119 -14.77 6.48 0.06
N LEU A 120 -15.52 5.48 0.52
CA LEU A 120 -16.15 4.50 -0.37
C LEU A 120 -17.22 5.13 -1.26
N ALA A 121 -17.93 6.15 -0.78
CA ALA A 121 -18.86 6.91 -1.63
C ALA A 121 -18.14 7.67 -2.74
N VAL A 122 -16.95 8.22 -2.48
CA VAL A 122 -16.10 8.83 -3.52
C VAL A 122 -15.57 7.77 -4.48
N VAL A 123 -15.07 6.64 -3.99
CA VAL A 123 -14.57 5.53 -4.80
C VAL A 123 -15.64 4.98 -5.75
N ARG A 124 -16.90 4.85 -5.31
CA ARG A 124 -18.00 4.37 -6.16
C ARG A 124 -18.31 5.27 -7.36
N ARG A 125 -17.83 6.50 -7.38
CA ARG A 125 -17.94 7.37 -8.58
C ARG A 125 -16.92 6.99 -9.65
N ARG A 126 -15.83 6.32 -9.27
CA ARG A 126 -14.76 5.79 -10.14
C ARG A 126 -14.30 4.45 -9.59
N PRO A 127 -15.12 3.39 -9.70
CA PRO A 127 -14.79 2.10 -9.12
C PRO A 127 -13.55 1.49 -9.80
N PRO A 128 -12.68 0.80 -9.05
CA PRO A 128 -11.57 0.08 -9.65
C PRO A 128 -12.09 -1.06 -10.54
N ARG A 129 -11.47 -1.24 -11.70
CA ARG A 129 -11.75 -2.35 -12.61
C ARG A 129 -10.87 -3.52 -12.21
N ILE A 130 -11.44 -4.54 -11.62
CA ILE A 130 -10.71 -5.71 -11.15
C ILE A 130 -11.29 -6.98 -11.76
N GLY A 131 -10.48 -8.04 -11.78
CA GLY A 131 -10.90 -9.35 -12.31
C GLY A 131 -10.77 -9.50 -13.82
N ASP A 132 -10.29 -8.50 -14.54
CA ASP A 132 -10.07 -8.58 -15.98
C ASP A 132 -8.96 -9.60 -16.30
N ALA A 133 -9.18 -10.41 -17.36
CA ALA A 133 -8.20 -11.35 -17.84
C ALA A 133 -6.89 -10.65 -18.24
N GLY A 134 -5.76 -11.22 -17.87
CA GLY A 134 -4.45 -10.64 -18.16
C GLY A 134 -4.00 -9.53 -17.19
N ARG A 135 -4.84 -9.13 -16.23
CA ARG A 135 -4.45 -8.20 -15.15
C ARG A 135 -3.93 -8.96 -13.91
N PRO A 136 -3.11 -8.33 -13.07
CA PRO A 136 -2.67 -8.94 -11.83
C PRO A 136 -3.84 -9.17 -10.88
N GLN A 137 -3.74 -10.23 -10.06
CA GLN A 137 -4.73 -10.50 -9.02
C GLN A 137 -4.66 -9.44 -7.91
N LEU A 138 -5.81 -9.06 -7.36
CA LEU A 138 -5.88 -8.21 -6.17
C LEU A 138 -5.97 -9.07 -4.90
N ARG A 139 -5.13 -8.77 -3.91
CA ARG A 139 -5.17 -9.32 -2.56
C ARG A 139 -5.06 -8.24 -1.51
N VAL A 140 -5.91 -8.31 -0.50
CA VAL A 140 -6.04 -7.32 0.57
C VAL A 140 -5.67 -7.96 1.90
N LEU A 141 -4.77 -7.34 2.66
CA LEU A 141 -4.37 -7.82 3.98
C LEU A 141 -5.29 -7.23 5.07
N ALA A 142 -5.86 -8.09 5.90
CA ALA A 142 -6.67 -7.69 7.05
C ALA A 142 -6.39 -8.59 8.25
N VAL A 143 -6.58 -8.05 9.46
CA VAL A 143 -6.43 -8.82 10.71
C VAL A 143 -7.79 -9.34 11.12
N ARG A 144 -7.94 -10.65 11.26
CA ARG A 144 -9.12 -11.24 11.89
C ARG A 144 -9.08 -10.95 13.39
N VAL A 145 -10.19 -10.42 13.92
CA VAL A 145 -10.23 -9.91 15.30
C VAL A 145 -10.24 -11.04 16.32
N ASP A 146 -10.80 -12.18 15.98
CA ASP A 146 -11.07 -13.29 16.87
C ASP A 146 -9.77 -13.92 17.42
N ASP A 147 -8.80 -14.12 16.54
CA ASP A 147 -7.51 -14.74 16.87
C ASP A 147 -6.30 -13.83 16.59
N GLY A 148 -6.52 -12.60 16.15
CA GLY A 148 -5.46 -11.64 15.83
C GLY A 148 -4.57 -12.04 14.66
N ARG A 149 -4.97 -12.98 13.80
CA ARG A 149 -4.18 -13.42 12.66
C ARG A 149 -4.32 -12.48 11.46
N LEU A 150 -3.20 -12.21 10.81
CA LEU A 150 -3.22 -11.57 9.49
C LEU A 150 -3.69 -12.58 8.45
N LEU A 151 -4.68 -12.18 7.67
CA LEU A 151 -5.21 -12.99 6.58
C LEU A 151 -5.16 -12.19 5.27
N THR A 152 -5.04 -12.94 4.18
CA THR A 152 -5.16 -12.44 2.82
C THR A 152 -6.60 -12.63 2.35
N LEU A 153 -7.27 -11.53 2.07
CA LEU A 153 -8.60 -11.51 1.47
C LEU A 153 -8.43 -11.47 -0.05
N GLY A 154 -8.89 -12.52 -0.72
CA GLY A 154 -8.77 -12.64 -2.18
C GLY A 154 -8.43 -14.06 -2.65
N PRO A 155 -8.28 -14.26 -3.98
CA PRO A 155 -8.31 -13.21 -5.02
C PRO A 155 -9.67 -12.53 -5.11
N LEU A 156 -9.67 -11.22 -5.38
CA LEU A 156 -10.86 -10.39 -5.49
C LEU A 156 -11.09 -10.05 -6.97
N THR A 157 -12.28 -10.37 -7.47
CA THR A 157 -12.63 -10.21 -8.89
C THR A 157 -13.83 -9.29 -9.11
N GLU A 158 -14.61 -9.03 -8.05
CA GLU A 158 -15.79 -8.18 -8.09
C GLU A 158 -15.56 -6.87 -7.34
N ALA A 159 -15.96 -5.74 -7.94
CA ALA A 159 -15.67 -4.41 -7.38
C ALA A 159 -16.27 -4.20 -5.98
N GLU A 160 -17.55 -4.56 -5.75
CA GLU A 160 -18.17 -4.36 -4.44
C GLU A 160 -17.59 -5.29 -3.37
N ASP A 161 -17.23 -6.53 -3.72
CA ASP A 161 -16.54 -7.44 -2.80
C ASP A 161 -15.14 -6.90 -2.43
N ALA A 162 -14.42 -6.34 -3.41
CA ALA A 162 -13.14 -5.68 -3.15
C ALA A 162 -13.31 -4.45 -2.25
N LEU A 163 -14.34 -3.62 -2.46
CA LEU A 163 -14.61 -2.47 -1.60
C LEU A 163 -14.93 -2.91 -0.16
N ALA A 164 -15.65 -4.02 0.02
CA ALA A 164 -15.91 -4.58 1.33
C ALA A 164 -14.63 -5.09 2.02
N ALA A 165 -13.75 -5.79 1.29
CA ALA A 165 -12.45 -6.24 1.78
C ALA A 165 -11.52 -5.05 2.12
N ILE A 166 -11.49 -4.02 1.26
CA ILE A 166 -10.73 -2.77 1.49
C ILE A 166 -11.24 -2.08 2.76
N ARG A 167 -12.57 -1.99 2.95
CA ARG A 167 -13.17 -1.46 4.18
C ARG A 167 -12.66 -2.20 5.42
N ALA A 168 -12.66 -3.52 5.38
CA ALA A 168 -12.15 -4.37 6.46
C ALA A 168 -10.66 -4.09 6.75
N SER A 169 -9.84 -3.97 5.70
CA SER A 169 -8.41 -3.64 5.79
C SER A 169 -8.12 -2.22 6.32
N MET A 170 -9.08 -1.31 6.25
CA MET A 170 -8.92 0.08 6.70
C MET A 170 -9.53 0.36 8.09
N ALA A 171 -10.16 -0.63 8.71
CA ALA A 171 -10.84 -0.48 9.99
C ALA A 171 -9.85 -0.42 11.17
N ILE A 172 -9.42 0.80 11.53
CA ILE A 172 -8.62 1.03 12.74
C ILE A 172 -9.55 1.55 13.84
N PRO A 173 -9.80 0.81 14.93
CA PRO A 173 -10.81 1.13 15.96
C PRO A 173 -10.44 2.48 16.50
N VAL A 174 -9.83 3.25 16.67
CA VAL A 174 -9.61 4.60 17.22
C VAL A 174 -9.81 5.69 16.15
N TRP A 175 -9.48 5.39 14.90
CA TRP A 175 -9.33 6.43 13.88
C TRP A 175 -10.40 6.36 12.80
N SER A 176 -10.67 5.18 12.27
CA SER A 176 -11.53 4.98 11.11
C SER A 176 -12.79 4.15 11.39
N GLY A 177 -13.05 3.82 12.65
CA GLY A 177 -14.25 3.10 13.08
C GLY A 177 -13.98 1.70 13.62
N PRO A 178 -15.02 1.02 14.09
CA PRO A 178 -14.90 -0.32 14.65
C PRO A 178 -14.44 -1.33 13.59
N ALA A 179 -14.03 -2.50 14.07
CA ALA A 179 -13.80 -3.66 13.21
C ALA A 179 -15.06 -3.98 12.39
N VAL A 180 -14.87 -4.54 11.21
CA VAL A 180 -15.91 -4.66 10.17
C VAL A 180 -16.17 -6.13 9.85
N ALA A 181 -17.44 -6.50 9.74
CA ALA A 181 -17.83 -7.83 9.27
C ALA A 181 -17.58 -7.97 7.77
N TYR A 182 -16.92 -9.07 7.38
CA TYR A 182 -16.71 -9.47 6.00
C TYR A 182 -16.72 -10.99 5.89
N ARG A 183 -17.54 -11.54 5.00
CA ARG A 183 -17.70 -12.98 4.77
C ARG A 183 -17.85 -13.81 6.05
N GLY A 184 -18.65 -13.31 7.00
CA GLY A 184 -19.00 -14.02 8.25
C GLY A 184 -17.99 -13.88 9.39
N GLU A 185 -16.86 -13.21 9.18
CA GLU A 185 -15.85 -12.94 10.19
C GLU A 185 -15.67 -11.43 10.44
N ILE A 186 -15.01 -11.05 11.52
CA ILE A 186 -14.77 -9.65 11.91
C ILE A 186 -13.30 -9.30 11.68
N TYR A 187 -13.06 -8.21 10.96
CA TYR A 187 -11.71 -7.78 10.57
C TYR A 187 -11.38 -6.37 11.03
N SER A 188 -10.09 -6.15 11.18
CA SER A 188 -9.46 -4.86 11.44
C SER A 188 -8.28 -4.62 10.49
N ASP A 189 -7.68 -3.43 10.52
CA ASP A 189 -6.62 -2.99 9.62
C ASP A 189 -5.42 -3.95 9.61
N GLY A 190 -5.07 -4.43 8.42
CA GLY A 190 -3.93 -5.33 8.21
C GLY A 190 -2.59 -4.75 8.65
N GLY A 191 -2.44 -3.43 8.60
CA GLY A 191 -1.25 -2.71 9.05
C GLY A 191 -1.03 -2.72 10.57
N LEU A 192 -1.87 -3.38 11.35
CA LEU A 192 -1.58 -3.74 12.73
C LEU A 192 -0.49 -4.80 12.81
N ILE A 193 -0.37 -5.66 11.80
CA ILE A 193 0.61 -6.75 11.74
C ILE A 193 1.62 -6.52 10.61
N GLU A 194 1.18 -6.19 9.41
CA GLU A 194 2.05 -5.99 8.25
C GLU A 194 1.63 -4.70 7.52
N SER A 195 2.40 -3.64 7.75
CA SER A 195 2.13 -2.32 7.16
C SER A 195 2.68 -2.22 5.73
N ILE A 196 3.72 -2.99 5.42
CA ILE A 196 4.39 -3.04 4.13
C ILE A 196 4.28 -4.50 3.64
N PRO A 197 3.38 -4.80 2.70
CA PRO A 197 3.13 -6.16 2.23
C PRO A 197 4.34 -6.74 1.49
N VAL A 198 5.18 -7.47 2.18
CA VAL A 198 6.37 -8.14 1.63
C VAL A 198 6.46 -9.57 2.14
N ARG A 199 6.27 -9.76 3.44
CA ARG A 199 6.40 -11.05 4.09
C ARG A 199 5.29 -12.01 3.68
N THR A 200 4.05 -11.52 3.65
CA THR A 200 2.89 -12.31 3.23
C THR A 200 2.99 -12.76 1.76
N PRO A 201 3.27 -11.87 0.78
CA PRO A 201 3.50 -12.30 -0.60
C PRO A 201 4.57 -13.40 -0.73
N LEU A 202 5.71 -13.25 -0.05
CA LEU A 202 6.77 -14.26 -0.07
C LEU A 202 6.32 -15.60 0.55
N ALA A 203 5.55 -15.55 1.63
CA ALA A 203 5.00 -16.74 2.28
C ALA A 203 3.94 -17.45 1.41
N GLU A 204 3.25 -16.69 0.56
CA GLU A 204 2.26 -17.20 -0.40
C GLU A 204 2.87 -17.59 -1.76
N GLY A 205 4.20 -17.65 -1.85
CA GLY A 205 4.91 -18.23 -2.99
C GLY A 205 5.44 -17.21 -4.01
N ALA A 206 5.38 -15.88 -3.74
CA ALA A 206 6.04 -14.93 -4.61
C ALA A 206 7.57 -15.19 -4.62
N SER A 207 8.15 -15.28 -5.82
CA SER A 207 9.60 -15.37 -5.99
C SER A 207 10.24 -14.00 -5.75
N HIS A 208 9.56 -12.93 -6.19
CA HIS A 208 10.00 -11.56 -6.11
C HIS A 208 8.90 -10.62 -5.65
N VAL A 209 9.25 -9.65 -4.81
CA VAL A 209 8.33 -8.61 -4.31
C VAL A 209 8.92 -7.23 -4.55
N ILE A 210 8.13 -6.35 -5.15
CA ILE A 210 8.42 -4.92 -5.25
C ILE A 210 7.56 -4.20 -4.24
N ALA A 211 8.17 -3.47 -3.28
CA ALA A 211 7.45 -2.71 -2.26
C ALA A 211 7.37 -1.22 -2.64
N LEU A 212 6.16 -0.68 -2.76
CA LEU A 212 5.94 0.76 -2.89
C LEU A 212 5.76 1.37 -1.51
N ARG A 213 6.69 2.27 -1.13
CA ARG A 213 6.72 2.88 0.18
C ARG A 213 5.97 4.21 0.22
N SER A 214 5.15 4.39 1.23
CA SER A 214 4.52 5.67 1.54
C SER A 214 5.43 6.59 2.37
N ARG A 215 6.56 6.09 2.82
CA ARG A 215 7.56 6.77 3.66
C ARG A 215 8.96 6.48 3.13
N ASP A 216 9.91 7.38 3.44
CA ASP A 216 11.31 7.14 3.10
C ASP A 216 11.86 5.87 3.80
N GLY A 217 12.94 5.32 3.27
CA GLY A 217 13.53 4.09 3.79
C GLY A 217 13.99 4.20 5.24
N ALA A 218 14.45 5.38 5.66
CA ALA A 218 14.92 5.64 7.01
C ALA A 218 13.80 5.91 8.03
N TYR A 219 12.56 6.10 7.56
CA TYR A 219 11.43 6.39 8.46
C TYR A 219 11.20 5.25 9.45
N ARG A 220 11.06 5.63 10.72
CA ARG A 220 10.68 4.76 11.84
C ARG A 220 9.46 5.35 12.52
N LYS A 221 8.56 4.49 13.03
CA LYS A 221 7.34 4.96 13.72
C LYS A 221 7.63 5.67 15.02
N GLY A 222 8.84 5.62 15.51
CA GLY A 222 9.37 6.38 16.61
C GLY A 222 8.60 6.23 17.93
N ARG A 223 9.12 6.81 19.00
CA ARG A 223 8.39 6.94 20.25
C ARG A 223 7.39 8.09 20.12
N ARG A 224 6.13 7.76 19.96
CA ARG A 224 5.04 8.75 20.02
C ARG A 224 5.04 9.47 21.35
N GLY A 225 4.72 10.77 21.35
CA GLY A 225 4.67 11.57 22.57
C GLY A 225 3.74 10.97 23.63
N ARG A 226 4.00 11.26 24.90
CA ARG A 226 3.24 10.71 26.07
C ARG A 226 1.74 10.94 25.91
N ALA A 227 1.31 12.14 25.56
CA ALA A 227 -0.11 12.49 25.40
C ALA A 227 -0.81 11.61 24.33
N TYR A 228 -0.16 11.37 23.19
CA TYR A 228 -0.69 10.49 22.14
C TYR A 228 -0.85 9.05 22.65
N ARG A 229 0.16 8.51 23.35
CA ARG A 229 0.10 7.16 23.92
C ARG A 229 -1.01 7.03 24.97
N THR A 230 -1.21 8.05 25.82
CA THR A 230 -2.26 8.04 26.82
C THR A 230 -3.65 8.02 26.17
N ALA A 231 -3.88 8.83 25.15
CA ALA A 231 -5.13 8.85 24.39
C ALA A 231 -5.37 7.51 23.64
N GLU A 232 -4.33 6.98 22.98
CA GLU A 232 -4.39 5.68 22.29
C GLU A 232 -4.68 4.54 23.28
N ASN A 233 -4.02 4.51 24.44
CA ASN A 233 -4.25 3.52 25.49
C ASN A 233 -5.65 3.61 26.10
N LEU A 234 -6.17 4.83 26.30
CA LEU A 234 -7.53 5.03 26.83
C LEU A 234 -8.59 4.46 25.91
N VAL A 235 -8.44 4.67 24.59
CA VAL A 235 -9.37 4.10 23.61
C VAL A 235 -9.11 2.60 23.43
N ALA A 236 -7.86 2.18 23.39
CA ALA A 236 -7.48 0.78 23.27
C ALA A 236 -7.94 -0.05 24.47
N SER A 237 -8.09 0.54 25.67
CA SER A 237 -8.59 -0.18 26.87
C SER A 237 -9.99 -0.77 26.69
N ARG A 238 -10.78 -0.23 25.76
CA ARG A 238 -12.14 -0.70 25.45
C ARG A 238 -12.17 -1.76 24.34
N LEU A 239 -11.03 -2.07 23.73
CA LEU A 239 -10.92 -3.05 22.67
C LEU A 239 -10.66 -4.47 23.23
N PRO A 240 -11.01 -5.52 22.47
CA PRO A 240 -10.56 -6.88 22.77
C PRO A 240 -9.06 -6.93 23.03
N GLY A 241 -8.64 -7.78 23.96
CA GLY A 241 -7.26 -7.85 24.44
C GLY A 241 -6.24 -8.03 23.32
N GLU A 242 -6.59 -8.83 22.32
CA GLU A 242 -5.73 -9.09 21.16
C GLU A 242 -5.52 -7.84 20.30
N LEU A 243 -6.57 -7.10 19.94
CA LEU A 243 -6.43 -5.84 19.21
C LEU A 243 -5.63 -4.80 19.97
N ARG A 244 -5.80 -4.74 21.29
CA ARG A 244 -5.01 -3.85 22.15
C ARG A 244 -3.52 -4.17 22.08
N ARG A 245 -3.17 -5.47 22.15
CA ARG A 245 -1.80 -5.94 22.02
C ARG A 245 -1.22 -5.57 20.65
N LEU A 246 -1.97 -5.85 19.58
CA LEU A 246 -1.55 -5.56 18.20
C LEU A 246 -1.29 -4.07 17.97
N ILE A 247 -2.15 -3.19 18.48
CA ILE A 247 -1.98 -1.73 18.41
C ILE A 247 -0.70 -1.29 19.14
N GLY A 248 -0.45 -1.83 20.33
CA GLY A 248 0.75 -1.51 21.12
C GLY A 248 2.05 -1.95 20.45
N GLU A 249 2.07 -3.10 19.81
CA GLU A 249 3.25 -3.68 19.16
C GLU A 249 3.49 -3.14 17.73
N ARG A 250 2.49 -2.50 17.13
CA ARG A 250 2.55 -1.98 15.74
C ARG A 250 3.79 -1.13 15.43
N PRO A 251 4.26 -0.20 16.29
CA PRO A 251 5.46 0.58 15.99
C PRO A 251 6.71 -0.28 15.87
N ALA A 252 6.91 -1.23 16.77
CA ALA A 252 8.07 -2.12 16.75
C ALA A 252 8.06 -3.05 15.53
N ARG A 253 6.90 -3.57 15.15
CA ARG A 253 6.75 -4.39 13.94
C ARG A 253 7.09 -3.59 12.68
N TYR A 254 6.54 -2.39 12.54
CA TYR A 254 6.86 -1.52 11.41
C TYR A 254 8.36 -1.25 11.30
N ASP A 255 9.01 -0.93 12.42
CA ASP A 255 10.44 -0.64 12.43
C ASP A 255 11.26 -1.87 12.04
N GLN A 256 10.80 -3.07 12.39
CA GLN A 256 11.42 -4.32 11.95
C GLN A 256 11.22 -4.57 10.46
N GLU A 257 10.00 -4.36 9.92
CA GLU A 257 9.71 -4.43 8.49
C GLU A 257 10.63 -3.49 7.69
N ALA A 258 10.76 -2.23 8.14
CA ALA A 258 11.60 -1.24 7.49
C ALA A 258 13.09 -1.65 7.50
N ARG A 259 13.62 -2.18 8.62
CA ARG A 259 15.00 -2.69 8.69
C ARG A 259 15.23 -3.87 7.75
N ASN A 260 14.28 -4.81 7.69
CA ASN A 260 14.39 -5.96 6.79
C ASN A 260 14.44 -5.52 5.32
N LEU A 261 13.65 -4.50 4.95
CA LEU A 261 13.68 -3.93 3.60
C LEU A 261 14.98 -3.20 3.29
N GLU A 262 15.55 -2.46 4.24
CA GLU A 262 16.86 -1.83 4.05
C GLU A 262 17.94 -2.88 3.80
N SER A 263 17.98 -3.93 4.60
CA SER A 263 18.91 -5.05 4.41
C SER A 263 18.72 -5.74 3.06
N ALA A 264 17.48 -5.96 2.64
CA ALA A 264 17.17 -6.57 1.35
C ALA A 264 17.67 -5.72 0.17
N THR A 265 17.56 -4.39 0.28
CA THR A 265 18.00 -3.45 -0.76
C THR A 265 19.52 -3.53 -1.01
N VAL A 266 20.30 -3.86 0.02
CA VAL A 266 21.75 -4.08 -0.09
C VAL A 266 22.11 -5.57 -0.26
N GLY A 267 21.15 -6.40 -0.61
CA GLY A 267 21.36 -7.83 -0.87
C GLY A 267 21.63 -8.70 0.36
N THR A 268 21.38 -8.18 1.56
CA THR A 268 21.65 -8.87 2.83
C THR A 268 20.34 -9.14 3.60
N GLY A 269 20.44 -9.92 4.67
CA GLY A 269 19.32 -10.22 5.56
C GLY A 269 18.36 -11.30 5.05
N PRO A 270 17.25 -11.55 5.79
CA PRO A 270 16.37 -12.70 5.57
C PRO A 270 15.54 -12.63 4.28
N LEU A 271 15.45 -11.47 3.64
CA LEU A 271 14.69 -11.26 2.40
C LEU A 271 15.57 -11.30 1.15
N GLY A 272 16.89 -11.33 1.32
CA GLY A 272 17.99 -11.24 0.36
C GLY A 272 17.63 -11.40 -1.12
N GLY A 273 17.90 -10.39 -1.94
CA GLY A 273 17.73 -10.44 -3.40
C GLY A 273 16.31 -10.59 -3.94
N ARG A 274 15.37 -11.08 -3.14
CA ARG A 274 13.98 -11.34 -3.55
C ARG A 274 13.06 -10.13 -3.40
N VAL A 275 13.53 -9.06 -2.80
CA VAL A 275 12.74 -7.87 -2.51
C VAL A 275 13.46 -6.61 -2.98
N ALA A 276 12.74 -5.76 -3.69
CA ALA A 276 13.15 -4.39 -3.99
C ALA A 276 12.14 -3.41 -3.39
N GLN A 277 12.59 -2.22 -3.01
CA GLN A 277 11.68 -1.15 -2.61
C GLN A 277 11.85 0.09 -3.49
N LEU A 278 10.74 0.72 -3.82
CA LEU A 278 10.69 2.09 -4.30
C LEU A 278 10.25 2.96 -3.12
N ALA A 279 11.12 3.84 -2.67
CA ALA A 279 10.90 4.70 -1.53
C ALA A 279 11.37 6.14 -1.84
N PRO A 280 10.68 7.17 -1.33
CA PRO A 280 11.15 8.53 -1.49
C PRO A 280 12.51 8.71 -0.79
N PRO A 281 13.38 9.56 -1.32
CA PRO A 281 14.61 9.95 -0.65
C PRO A 281 14.37 10.53 0.74
N THR A 282 15.31 10.35 1.65
CA THR A 282 15.25 10.98 2.98
C THR A 282 15.16 12.50 2.84
N GLY A 283 14.28 13.12 3.62
CA GLY A 283 14.01 14.56 3.56
C GLY A 283 12.96 14.98 2.52
N THR A 284 12.42 14.05 1.73
CA THR A 284 11.27 14.37 0.87
C THR A 284 10.09 14.84 1.72
N PRO A 285 9.44 15.98 1.40
CA PRO A 285 8.21 16.39 2.06
C PRO A 285 7.14 15.32 1.93
N LEU A 286 6.66 14.80 3.06
CA LEU A 286 5.69 13.72 3.10
C LEU A 286 4.32 14.23 3.54
N VAL A 287 3.27 13.71 2.93
CA VAL A 287 1.89 13.94 3.39
C VAL A 287 1.66 13.22 4.73
N GLY A 288 1.07 13.92 5.68
CA GLY A 288 0.59 13.34 6.93
C GLY A 288 -0.55 12.36 6.69
N ARG A 289 -0.69 11.35 7.55
CA ARG A 289 -1.76 10.31 7.42
C ARG A 289 -3.17 10.89 7.32
N LEU A 290 -3.41 11.97 8.05
CA LEU A 290 -4.71 12.62 8.19
C LEU A 290 -4.68 14.06 7.62
N GLN A 291 -3.71 14.37 6.78
CA GLN A 291 -3.55 15.67 6.15
C GLN A 291 -4.39 15.70 4.86
N ALA A 292 -5.67 15.98 5.00
CA ALA A 292 -6.60 16.09 3.89
C ALA A 292 -6.43 17.44 3.18
N ASP A 293 -5.31 17.61 2.50
CA ASP A 293 -4.93 18.77 1.73
C ASP A 293 -4.58 18.34 0.30
N ARG A 294 -5.31 18.86 -0.67
CA ARG A 294 -5.22 18.44 -2.07
C ARG A 294 -3.87 18.75 -2.69
N ASP A 295 -3.29 19.91 -2.38
CA ASP A 295 -2.02 20.32 -2.97
C ASP A 295 -0.86 19.50 -2.42
N HIS A 296 -0.89 19.16 -1.13
CA HIS A 296 0.08 18.22 -0.54
C HIS A 296 -0.06 16.81 -1.14
N VAL A 297 -1.28 16.35 -1.39
CA VAL A 297 -1.52 15.04 -2.05
C VAL A 297 -0.93 15.04 -3.46
N ARG A 298 -1.21 16.08 -4.27
CA ARG A 298 -0.64 16.23 -5.62
C ARG A 298 0.88 16.28 -5.62
N ALA A 299 1.46 17.04 -4.71
CA ALA A 299 2.91 17.14 -4.57
C ALA A 299 3.53 15.77 -4.22
N ALA A 300 2.89 15.00 -3.34
CA ALA A 300 3.37 13.65 -2.99
C ALA A 300 3.22 12.68 -4.17
N VAL A 301 2.12 12.72 -4.92
CA VAL A 301 1.97 11.91 -6.15
C VAL A 301 3.07 12.26 -7.16
N ALA A 302 3.30 13.54 -7.42
CA ALA A 302 4.36 13.98 -8.33
C ALA A 302 5.74 13.51 -7.88
N ALA A 303 6.05 13.61 -6.59
CA ALA A 303 7.31 13.14 -6.02
C ALA A 303 7.46 11.61 -6.14
N GLY A 304 6.41 10.85 -5.84
CA GLY A 304 6.41 9.40 -5.98
C GLY A 304 6.64 8.97 -7.43
N ARG A 305 5.98 9.64 -8.38
CA ARG A 305 6.18 9.41 -9.81
C ARG A 305 7.63 9.65 -10.23
N ALA A 306 8.23 10.74 -9.78
CA ALA A 306 9.63 11.06 -10.07
C ALA A 306 10.58 10.00 -9.49
N VAL A 307 10.32 9.49 -8.30
CA VAL A 307 11.10 8.40 -7.67
C VAL A 307 11.12 7.15 -8.55
N ALA A 308 9.95 6.68 -8.98
CA ALA A 308 9.88 5.46 -9.78
C ALA A 308 10.46 5.65 -11.19
N LEU A 309 10.19 6.79 -11.84
CA LEU A 309 10.81 7.11 -13.14
C LEU A 309 12.34 7.16 -13.01
N GLY A 310 12.88 7.86 -12.00
CA GLY A 310 14.32 7.94 -11.78
C GLY A 310 15.00 6.60 -11.47
N ALA A 311 14.25 5.65 -10.87
CA ALA A 311 14.75 4.31 -10.61
C ALA A 311 14.74 3.41 -11.86
N LEU A 312 13.80 3.60 -12.77
CA LEU A 312 13.50 2.66 -13.85
C LEU A 312 13.91 3.15 -15.25
N THR A 313 14.08 4.47 -15.45
CA THR A 313 14.43 5.00 -16.78
C THR A 313 15.91 5.39 -16.86
N ARG A 314 16.46 5.30 -18.06
CA ARG A 314 17.81 5.82 -18.36
C ARG A 314 17.82 7.32 -18.15
N ARG A 315 18.87 7.86 -17.56
CA ARG A 315 19.08 9.31 -17.54
C ARG A 315 19.30 9.76 -18.97
N THR A 316 18.43 10.61 -19.48
CA THR A 316 18.76 11.37 -20.69
C THR A 316 19.96 12.25 -20.38
N ALA A 317 21.05 12.03 -21.10
CA ALA A 317 22.27 12.83 -21.00
C ALA A 317 22.01 14.30 -21.35
#